data_c182f30c15a6dcf9d4ebf593dd11a7fd
#
_entry.id   c182f30c15a6dcf9d4ebf593dd11a7fd
#
_cell.length_a   1.000
_cell.length_b   1.000
_cell.length_c   1.000
_cell.angle_alpha   90.00
_cell.angle_beta   90.00
_cell.angle_gamma   90.00
#
_symmetry.space_group_name_H-M   'P 1'
#
loop_
_entity.id
_entity.type
_entity.pdbx_description
1 polymer ?
#
loop_
_entity_poly.entity_id
_entity_poly.type
_entity_poly.pdbx_seq_one_letter_code
_entity_poly.pdbx_strand_id
1 'polypeptide(L)'
;MKLYFIRHGRTEWNEEGRFQGSNGDSPLLPASIHQLEKLGKHLATVPFDAVFASDLPRAVHTAQIILDQLEIPLKIQVTSALREWNLGKLEGAKISTISAIYPQQMAAFRHNLACFQNEIFDAESVYETTKRTCDFVKSLNGKELNSVLIVGHGANLTASIRTLLGYETGELRKNGGLDNASVTILTTDDFEHYHLDTWNDTSYMED
;
A
#
# COMPACT_ATOMS: atom_id res chain seq x y z
N MET A 1 13.82 14.11 -0.89
CA MET A 1 12.97 13.46 0.14
C MET A 1 12.98 11.95 -0.05
N LYS A 2 13.01 11.20 1.04
CA LYS A 2 12.95 9.73 1.02
C LYS A 2 11.59 9.25 1.54
N LEU A 3 10.88 8.44 0.74
CA LEU A 3 9.52 7.99 0.99
C LEU A 3 9.54 6.48 1.23
N TYR A 4 9.14 6.06 2.43
CA TYR A 4 9.06 4.66 2.84
C TYR A 4 7.61 4.21 2.82
N PHE A 5 7.26 3.42 1.82
CA PHE A 5 5.91 2.87 1.66
C PHE A 5 5.84 1.48 2.29
N ILE A 6 4.88 1.30 3.19
CA ILE A 6 4.62 0.04 3.88
C ILE A 6 3.22 -0.44 3.51
N ARG A 7 3.11 -1.67 3.03
CA ARG A 7 1.81 -2.34 2.98
C ARG A 7 1.44 -2.82 4.38
N HIS A 8 0.18 -2.61 4.80
CA HIS A 8 -0.31 -3.10 6.10
C HIS A 8 0.00 -4.58 6.33
N GLY A 9 0.07 -4.99 7.59
CA GLY A 9 0.29 -6.38 8.00
C GLY A 9 -0.81 -7.32 7.51
N ARG A 10 -0.53 -8.62 7.49
CA ARG A 10 -1.48 -9.64 7.05
C ARG A 10 -2.70 -9.70 7.97
N THR A 11 -3.89 -9.72 7.39
CA THR A 11 -5.17 -9.75 8.08
C THR A 11 -5.88 -11.09 7.88
N GLU A 12 -6.95 -11.33 8.66
CA GLU A 12 -7.80 -12.53 8.51
C GLU A 12 -8.34 -12.68 7.07
N TRP A 13 -8.83 -11.60 6.44
CA TRP A 13 -9.32 -11.67 5.07
C TRP A 13 -8.22 -11.95 4.04
N ASN A 14 -6.99 -11.53 4.30
CA ASN A 14 -5.85 -11.94 3.47
C ASN A 14 -5.61 -13.45 3.58
N GLU A 15 -5.70 -14.03 4.77
CA GLU A 15 -5.57 -15.47 5.01
C GLU A 15 -6.69 -16.26 4.35
N GLU A 16 -7.92 -15.78 4.47
CA GLU A 16 -9.08 -16.39 3.83
C GLU A 16 -9.12 -16.25 2.31
N GLY A 17 -8.22 -15.47 1.71
CA GLY A 17 -8.20 -15.18 0.28
C GLY A 17 -9.42 -14.38 -0.17
N ARG A 18 -9.83 -13.37 0.62
CA ARG A 18 -10.90 -12.45 0.28
C ARG A 18 -10.36 -11.13 -0.25
N PHE A 19 -11.13 -10.51 -1.14
CA PHE A 19 -10.91 -9.12 -1.51
C PHE A 19 -11.19 -8.21 -0.32
N GLN A 20 -10.25 -7.32 -0.03
CA GLN A 20 -10.34 -6.34 1.05
C GLN A 20 -9.97 -4.97 0.51
N GLY A 21 -11.00 -4.22 0.10
CA GLY A 21 -10.85 -2.89 -0.47
C GLY A 21 -11.03 -1.77 0.55
N SER A 22 -11.61 -0.66 0.10
CA SER A 22 -11.77 0.54 0.92
C SER A 22 -12.94 0.49 1.90
N ASN A 23 -13.90 -0.42 1.71
CA ASN A 23 -15.11 -0.51 2.54
C ASN A 23 -15.08 -1.70 3.50
N GLY A 24 -14.18 -2.69 3.28
CA GLY A 24 -14.00 -3.84 4.14
C GLY A 24 -12.77 -3.71 5.02
N ASP A 25 -12.84 -4.24 6.25
CA ASP A 25 -11.71 -4.35 7.15
C ASP A 25 -11.75 -5.68 7.91
N SER A 26 -10.60 -6.18 8.30
CA SER A 26 -10.44 -7.34 9.18
C SER A 26 -9.18 -7.18 10.03
N PRO A 27 -9.13 -7.81 11.24
CA PRO A 27 -8.02 -7.63 12.15
C PRO A 27 -6.71 -8.20 11.60
N LEU A 28 -5.60 -7.62 12.05
CA LEU A 28 -4.26 -8.17 11.81
C LEU A 28 -4.12 -9.53 12.50
N LEU A 29 -3.46 -10.47 11.83
CA LEU A 29 -3.11 -11.77 12.42
C LEU A 29 -2.02 -11.60 13.51
N PRO A 30 -2.05 -12.40 14.60
CA PRO A 30 -1.03 -12.34 15.63
C PRO A 30 0.42 -12.48 15.12
N ALA A 31 0.63 -13.39 14.15
CA ALA A 31 1.94 -13.55 13.52
C ALA A 31 2.39 -12.29 12.76
N SER A 32 1.44 -11.56 12.16
CA SER A 32 1.73 -10.33 11.44
C SER A 32 2.09 -9.18 12.40
N ILE A 33 1.48 -9.12 13.57
CA ILE A 33 1.86 -8.16 14.63
C ILE A 33 3.35 -8.31 14.96
N HIS A 34 3.79 -9.55 15.18
CA HIS A 34 5.19 -9.84 15.47
C HIS A 34 6.15 -9.45 14.31
N GLN A 35 5.73 -9.70 13.07
CA GLN A 35 6.49 -9.24 11.89
C GLN A 35 6.61 -7.71 11.84
N LEU A 36 5.54 -6.97 12.17
CA LEU A 36 5.54 -5.52 12.20
C LEU A 36 6.41 -4.95 13.33
N GLU A 37 6.51 -5.62 14.47
CA GLU A 37 7.45 -5.28 15.53
C GLU A 37 8.91 -5.43 15.05
N LYS A 38 9.23 -6.51 14.33
CA LYS A 38 10.54 -6.68 13.68
C LYS A 38 10.81 -5.57 12.67
N LEU A 39 9.81 -5.24 11.83
CA LEU A 39 9.93 -4.14 10.87
C LEU A 39 10.21 -2.81 11.57
N GLY A 40 9.48 -2.49 12.64
CA GLY A 40 9.72 -1.27 13.40
C GLY A 40 11.15 -1.19 13.95
N LYS A 41 11.66 -2.29 14.51
CA LYS A 41 13.07 -2.38 14.96
C LYS A 41 14.06 -2.22 13.81
N HIS A 42 13.78 -2.81 12.64
CA HIS A 42 14.60 -2.64 11.45
C HIS A 42 14.66 -1.17 10.98
N LEU A 43 13.56 -0.45 11.13
CA LEU A 43 13.46 0.96 10.77
C LEU A 43 13.85 1.94 11.89
N ALA A 44 14.21 1.46 13.09
CA ALA A 44 14.45 2.29 14.27
C ALA A 44 15.56 3.34 14.10
N THR A 45 16.52 3.09 13.20
CA THR A 45 17.61 4.04 12.92
C THR A 45 17.26 5.09 11.87
N VAL A 46 16.11 4.98 11.22
CA VAL A 46 15.68 5.96 10.21
C VAL A 46 15.07 7.19 10.91
N PRO A 47 15.62 8.39 10.69
CA PRO A 47 15.10 9.62 11.30
C PRO A 47 13.86 10.11 10.54
N PHE A 48 12.72 9.47 10.80
CA PHE A 48 11.46 9.92 10.18
C PHE A 48 11.03 11.29 10.71
N ASP A 49 10.63 12.16 9.80
CA ASP A 49 10.07 13.48 10.12
C ASP A 49 8.55 13.45 10.21
N ALA A 50 7.90 12.51 9.52
CA ALA A 50 6.44 12.37 9.51
C ALA A 50 6.00 10.92 9.25
N VAL A 51 4.82 10.57 9.79
CA VAL A 51 4.15 9.30 9.57
C VAL A 51 2.74 9.55 9.06
N PHE A 52 2.43 9.01 7.90
CA PHE A 52 1.10 9.03 7.32
C PHE A 52 0.55 7.60 7.17
N ALA A 53 -0.74 7.44 7.39
CA ALA A 53 -1.41 6.16 7.18
C ALA A 53 -2.76 6.35 6.50
N SER A 54 -3.18 5.35 5.75
CA SER A 54 -4.60 5.20 5.42
C SER A 54 -5.43 5.22 6.69
N ASP A 55 -6.61 5.80 6.63
CA ASP A 55 -7.56 5.85 7.76
C ASP A 55 -8.29 4.52 8.03
N LEU A 56 -8.00 3.46 7.24
CA LEU A 56 -8.53 2.12 7.50
C LEU A 56 -7.82 1.47 8.69
N PRO A 57 -8.57 0.81 9.62
CA PRO A 57 -8.04 0.32 10.89
C PRO A 57 -6.79 -0.54 10.77
N ARG A 58 -6.72 -1.46 9.79
CA ARG A 58 -5.54 -2.32 9.56
C ARG A 58 -4.27 -1.52 9.23
N ALA A 59 -4.39 -0.40 8.53
CA ALA A 59 -3.25 0.46 8.20
C ALA A 59 -2.83 1.33 9.39
N VAL A 60 -3.79 1.88 10.13
CA VAL A 60 -3.53 2.67 11.35
C VAL A 60 -2.86 1.77 12.41
N HIS A 61 -3.38 0.54 12.62
CA HIS A 61 -2.81 -0.40 13.57
C HIS A 61 -1.39 -0.83 13.16
N THR A 62 -1.17 -1.08 11.86
CA THR A 62 0.18 -1.33 11.33
C THR A 62 1.14 -0.18 11.63
N ALA A 63 0.73 1.07 11.33
CA ALA A 63 1.55 2.25 11.59
C ALA A 63 1.86 2.42 13.09
N GLN A 64 0.88 2.15 13.97
CA GLN A 64 1.07 2.24 15.42
C GLN A 64 2.10 1.22 15.93
N ILE A 65 1.99 -0.06 15.50
CA ILE A 65 2.94 -1.11 15.91
C ILE A 65 4.37 -0.75 15.49
N ILE A 66 4.55 -0.24 14.28
CA ILE A 66 5.87 0.21 13.79
C ILE A 66 6.35 1.39 14.64
N LEU A 67 5.50 2.38 14.86
CA LEU A 67 5.83 3.60 15.59
C LEU A 67 6.23 3.32 17.04
N ASP A 68 5.59 2.32 17.70
CA ASP A 68 5.90 1.90 19.06
C ASP A 68 7.33 1.33 19.20
N GLN A 69 7.97 0.94 18.11
CA GLN A 69 9.37 0.49 18.08
C GLN A 69 10.36 1.62 17.77
N LEU A 70 9.86 2.78 17.32
CA LEU A 70 10.70 3.94 17.03
C LEU A 70 10.84 4.79 18.30
N GLU A 71 12.04 5.23 18.62
CA GLU A 71 12.29 6.11 19.77
C GLU A 71 11.91 7.59 19.50
N ILE A 72 11.03 7.84 18.53
CA ILE A 72 10.68 9.17 18.05
C ILE A 72 9.21 9.48 18.39
N PRO A 73 8.89 10.59 19.03
CA PRO A 73 7.52 10.94 19.42
C PRO A 73 6.71 11.51 18.24
N LEU A 74 6.56 10.74 17.17
CA LEU A 74 5.75 11.13 16.01
C LEU A 74 4.28 10.75 16.20
N LYS A 75 3.40 11.55 15.61
CA LYS A 75 1.96 11.25 15.53
C LYS A 75 1.60 10.75 14.15
N ILE A 76 0.76 9.72 14.10
CA ILE A 76 0.20 9.23 12.84
C ILE A 76 -0.80 10.27 12.31
N GLN A 77 -0.56 10.72 11.08
CA GLN A 77 -1.47 11.56 10.34
C GLN A 77 -2.28 10.66 9.39
N VAL A 78 -3.58 10.54 9.62
CA VAL A 78 -4.45 9.69 8.81
C VAL A 78 -5.01 10.44 7.61
N THR A 79 -5.14 9.76 6.48
CA THR A 79 -5.71 10.33 5.27
C THR A 79 -6.43 9.27 4.42
N SER A 80 -7.61 9.63 3.92
CA SER A 80 -8.36 8.79 2.98
C SER A 80 -7.70 8.67 1.61
N ALA A 81 -6.76 9.56 1.27
CA ALA A 81 -5.99 9.48 0.03
C ALA A 81 -5.15 8.20 -0.09
N LEU A 82 -4.80 7.58 1.06
CA LEU A 82 -4.03 6.33 1.12
C LEU A 82 -4.91 5.07 1.26
N ARG A 83 -6.24 5.16 1.22
CA ARG A 83 -7.14 3.99 1.27
C ARG A 83 -6.82 3.00 0.17
N GLU A 84 -7.15 1.73 0.44
CA GLU A 84 -7.14 0.71 -0.61
C GLU A 84 -8.14 1.09 -1.71
N TRP A 85 -8.03 0.45 -2.83
CA TRP A 85 -8.94 0.52 -3.96
C TRP A 85 -10.38 0.25 -3.50
N ASN A 86 -11.33 1.11 -3.85
CA ASN A 86 -12.73 0.75 -3.71
C ASN A 86 -13.04 -0.33 -4.75
N LEU A 87 -13.19 -1.56 -4.26
CA LEU A 87 -13.38 -2.74 -5.10
C LEU A 87 -14.87 -3.04 -5.39
N GLY A 88 -15.78 -2.18 -4.90
CA GLY A 88 -17.20 -2.31 -5.15
C GLY A 88 -17.76 -3.68 -4.79
N LYS A 89 -18.39 -4.37 -5.74
CA LYS A 89 -19.00 -5.69 -5.57
C LYS A 89 -18.00 -6.83 -5.26
N LEU A 90 -16.71 -6.60 -5.44
CA LEU A 90 -15.69 -7.60 -5.12
C LEU A 90 -15.40 -7.68 -3.61
N GLU A 91 -15.68 -6.62 -2.85
CA GLU A 91 -15.30 -6.56 -1.44
C GLU A 91 -15.92 -7.68 -0.61
N GLY A 92 -15.10 -8.37 0.19
CA GLY A 92 -15.47 -9.52 1.02
C GLY A 92 -15.63 -10.85 0.26
N ALA A 93 -15.71 -10.81 -1.08
CA ALA A 93 -15.83 -12.02 -1.88
C ALA A 93 -14.52 -12.83 -1.88
N LYS A 94 -14.63 -14.16 -1.97
CA LYS A 94 -13.45 -15.02 -2.14
C LYS A 94 -12.84 -14.82 -3.52
N ILE A 95 -11.54 -14.57 -3.56
CA ILE A 95 -10.78 -14.37 -4.80
C ILE A 95 -10.91 -15.57 -5.73
N SER A 96 -10.90 -16.80 -5.19
CA SER A 96 -11.08 -18.04 -5.97
C SER A 96 -12.44 -18.10 -6.68
N THR A 97 -13.52 -17.72 -5.98
CA THR A 97 -14.87 -17.69 -6.54
C THR A 97 -14.98 -16.66 -7.68
N ILE A 98 -14.51 -15.45 -7.45
CA ILE A 98 -14.55 -14.40 -8.46
C ILE A 98 -13.65 -14.75 -9.66
N SER A 99 -12.48 -15.36 -9.42
CA SER A 99 -11.59 -15.80 -10.49
C SER A 99 -12.21 -16.91 -11.37
N ALA A 100 -13.08 -17.74 -10.81
CA ALA A 100 -13.81 -18.75 -11.58
C ALA A 100 -14.94 -18.13 -12.42
N ILE A 101 -15.60 -17.07 -11.92
CA ILE A 101 -16.71 -16.41 -12.62
C ILE A 101 -16.20 -15.40 -13.67
N TYR A 102 -15.16 -14.65 -13.34
CA TYR A 102 -14.59 -13.56 -14.17
C TYR A 102 -13.08 -13.75 -14.42
N PRO A 103 -12.63 -14.89 -15.03
CA PRO A 103 -11.20 -15.20 -15.13
C PRO A 103 -10.40 -14.14 -15.90
N GLN A 104 -10.97 -13.57 -16.96
CA GLN A 104 -10.30 -12.53 -17.76
C GLN A 104 -10.12 -11.23 -16.98
N GLN A 105 -11.16 -10.80 -16.25
CA GLN A 105 -11.09 -9.58 -15.44
C GLN A 105 -10.14 -9.74 -14.24
N MET A 106 -10.09 -10.92 -13.64
CA MET A 106 -9.14 -11.20 -12.56
C MET A 106 -7.70 -11.30 -13.06
N ALA A 107 -7.47 -11.83 -14.25
CA ALA A 107 -6.17 -11.77 -14.92
C ALA A 107 -5.76 -10.31 -15.24
N ALA A 108 -6.70 -9.52 -15.77
CA ALA A 108 -6.49 -8.10 -16.03
C ALA A 108 -6.15 -7.33 -14.75
N PHE A 109 -6.93 -7.49 -13.68
CA PHE A 109 -6.69 -6.86 -12.38
C PHE A 109 -5.33 -7.21 -11.78
N ARG A 110 -4.85 -8.44 -12.00
CA ARG A 110 -3.56 -8.90 -11.46
C ARG A 110 -2.35 -8.50 -12.29
N HIS A 111 -2.50 -8.41 -13.63
CA HIS A 111 -1.33 -8.34 -14.51
C HIS A 111 -1.38 -7.23 -15.56
N ASN A 112 -2.57 -6.71 -15.90
CA ASN A 112 -2.72 -5.68 -16.93
C ASN A 112 -3.92 -4.78 -16.66
N LEU A 113 -3.72 -3.77 -15.83
CA LEU A 113 -4.79 -2.86 -15.40
C LEU A 113 -5.43 -2.08 -16.57
N ALA A 114 -4.78 -1.94 -17.73
CA ALA A 114 -5.39 -1.31 -18.89
C ALA A 114 -6.56 -2.11 -19.48
N CYS A 115 -6.64 -3.42 -19.16
CA CYS A 115 -7.74 -4.30 -19.57
C CYS A 115 -8.78 -4.54 -18.47
N PHE A 116 -8.60 -3.97 -17.28
CA PHE A 116 -9.54 -4.13 -16.16
C PHE A 116 -10.73 -3.19 -16.33
N GLN A 117 -11.92 -3.76 -16.37
CA GLN A 117 -13.19 -3.05 -16.51
C GLN A 117 -13.84 -2.88 -15.13
N ASN A 118 -13.49 -1.80 -14.45
CA ASN A 118 -13.94 -1.52 -13.09
C ASN A 118 -15.46 -1.38 -12.99
N GLU A 119 -16.15 -0.91 -14.05
CA GLU A 119 -17.58 -0.68 -14.08
C GLU A 119 -18.39 -1.97 -13.88
N ILE A 120 -17.86 -3.14 -14.28
CA ILE A 120 -18.50 -4.45 -14.04
C ILE A 120 -18.74 -4.68 -12.56
N PHE A 121 -17.86 -4.15 -11.72
CA PHE A 121 -17.84 -4.38 -10.28
C PHE A 121 -18.26 -3.15 -9.47
N ASP A 122 -18.69 -2.06 -10.12
CA ASP A 122 -18.91 -0.76 -9.48
C ASP A 122 -17.67 -0.32 -8.66
N ALA A 123 -16.48 -0.66 -9.15
CA ALA A 123 -15.22 -0.36 -8.49
C ALA A 123 -14.65 1.00 -8.94
N GLU A 124 -13.78 1.58 -8.12
CA GLU A 124 -12.98 2.75 -8.46
C GLU A 124 -12.11 2.46 -9.70
N SER A 125 -11.94 3.42 -10.58
CA SER A 125 -11.05 3.28 -11.74
C SER A 125 -9.57 3.27 -11.33
N VAL A 126 -8.71 2.76 -12.20
CA VAL A 126 -7.25 2.82 -12.03
C VAL A 126 -6.79 4.27 -11.83
N TYR A 127 -7.33 5.18 -12.65
CA TYR A 127 -6.98 6.60 -12.60
C TYR A 127 -7.36 7.23 -11.26
N GLU A 128 -8.59 7.04 -10.78
CA GLU A 128 -9.05 7.61 -9.50
C GLU A 128 -8.20 7.12 -8.33
N THR A 129 -7.97 5.81 -8.24
CA THR A 129 -7.16 5.18 -7.20
C THR A 129 -5.72 5.71 -7.19
N THR A 130 -5.04 5.72 -8.34
CA THR A 130 -3.65 6.18 -8.42
C THR A 130 -3.53 7.68 -8.25
N LYS A 131 -4.47 8.45 -8.83
CA LYS A 131 -4.45 9.92 -8.74
C LYS A 131 -4.49 10.41 -7.29
N ARG A 132 -5.42 9.93 -6.46
CA ARG A 132 -5.54 10.41 -5.07
C ARG A 132 -4.29 10.15 -4.24
N THR A 133 -3.61 9.02 -4.45
CA THR A 133 -2.37 8.68 -3.75
C THR A 133 -1.18 9.46 -4.31
N CYS A 134 -1.07 9.59 -5.63
CA CYS A 134 -0.01 10.37 -6.25
C CYS A 134 -0.13 11.86 -5.90
N ASP A 135 -1.35 12.42 -5.92
CA ASP A 135 -1.59 13.81 -5.50
C ASP A 135 -1.21 14.04 -4.03
N PHE A 136 -1.53 13.09 -3.14
CA PHE A 136 -1.09 13.13 -1.76
C PHE A 136 0.44 13.16 -1.66
N VAL A 137 1.15 12.26 -2.35
CA VAL A 137 2.62 12.24 -2.34
C VAL A 137 3.18 13.56 -2.86
N LYS A 138 2.66 14.09 -3.97
CA LYS A 138 3.07 15.39 -4.53
C LYS A 138 2.79 16.56 -3.60
N SER A 139 1.76 16.49 -2.74
CA SER A 139 1.45 17.52 -1.76
C SER A 139 2.48 17.63 -0.63
N LEU A 140 3.42 16.69 -0.53
CA LEU A 140 4.55 16.76 0.40
C LEU A 140 5.66 17.70 -0.12
N ASN A 141 5.60 18.09 -1.38
CA ASN A 141 6.54 19.06 -1.95
C ASN A 141 6.48 20.39 -1.20
N GLY A 142 7.63 20.99 -0.95
CA GLY A 142 7.76 22.25 -0.21
C GLY A 142 7.61 22.11 1.30
N LYS A 143 7.38 20.91 1.84
CA LYS A 143 7.45 20.64 3.28
C LYS A 143 8.90 20.36 3.67
N GLU A 144 9.32 20.83 4.85
CA GLU A 144 10.65 20.59 5.40
C GLU A 144 10.73 19.17 6.00
N LEU A 145 10.63 18.15 5.12
CA LEU A 145 10.68 16.73 5.47
C LEU A 145 11.78 16.05 4.65
N ASN A 146 12.57 15.18 5.27
CA ASN A 146 13.64 14.39 4.61
C ASN A 146 13.24 12.93 4.45
N SER A 147 12.63 12.35 5.48
CA SER A 147 12.21 10.94 5.51
C SER A 147 10.77 10.81 6.00
N VAL A 148 9.92 10.17 5.21
CA VAL A 148 8.48 10.04 5.48
C VAL A 148 8.08 8.58 5.45
N LEU A 149 7.38 8.12 6.49
CA LEU A 149 6.75 6.80 6.55
C LEU A 149 5.30 6.89 6.05
N ILE A 150 4.93 6.05 5.10
CA ILE A 150 3.60 6.02 4.47
C ILE A 150 3.04 4.60 4.53
N VAL A 151 2.00 4.39 5.33
CA VAL A 151 1.37 3.07 5.49
C VAL A 151 0.06 3.02 4.71
N GLY A 152 -0.04 2.05 3.81
CA GLY A 152 -1.20 1.87 2.94
C GLY A 152 -1.46 0.40 2.59
N HIS A 153 -1.88 0.15 1.36
CA HIS A 153 -2.46 -1.12 0.96
C HIS A 153 -1.84 -1.69 -0.32
N GLY A 154 -2.07 -2.99 -0.54
CA GLY A 154 -1.36 -3.73 -1.58
C GLY A 154 -1.66 -3.28 -3.00
N ALA A 155 -2.92 -3.21 -3.39
CA ALA A 155 -3.27 -2.89 -4.78
C ALA A 155 -3.04 -1.42 -5.10
N ASN A 156 -3.47 -0.52 -4.21
CA ASN A 156 -3.29 0.92 -4.38
C ASN A 156 -1.80 1.29 -4.42
N LEU A 157 -1.01 0.93 -3.39
CA LEU A 157 0.40 1.33 -3.35
C LEU A 157 1.19 0.74 -4.53
N THR A 158 0.94 -0.52 -4.91
CA THR A 158 1.59 -1.11 -6.09
C THR A 158 1.36 -0.27 -7.35
N ALA A 159 0.09 0.09 -7.62
CA ALA A 159 -0.25 0.88 -8.80
C ALA A 159 0.28 2.31 -8.69
N SER A 160 0.10 2.97 -7.54
CA SER A 160 0.49 4.37 -7.36
C SER A 160 2.01 4.59 -7.38
N ILE A 161 2.78 3.70 -6.73
CA ILE A 161 4.25 3.78 -6.74
C ILE A 161 4.76 3.63 -8.19
N ARG A 162 4.24 2.66 -8.95
CA ARG A 162 4.65 2.50 -10.35
C ARG A 162 4.18 3.64 -11.24
N THR A 163 3.03 4.26 -10.95
CA THR A 163 2.60 5.50 -11.63
C THR A 163 3.59 6.65 -11.37
N LEU A 164 4.05 6.83 -10.12
CA LEU A 164 5.08 7.82 -9.78
C LEU A 164 6.41 7.55 -10.53
N LEU A 165 6.74 6.28 -10.75
CA LEU A 165 7.91 5.86 -11.51
C LEU A 165 7.74 5.96 -13.04
N GLY A 166 6.57 6.42 -13.54
CA GLY A 166 6.31 6.62 -14.96
C GLY A 166 5.91 5.37 -15.75
N TYR A 167 5.45 4.31 -15.07
CA TYR A 167 4.97 3.10 -15.75
C TYR A 167 3.60 3.34 -16.43
N GLU A 168 3.41 2.74 -17.58
CA GLU A 168 2.12 2.72 -18.26
C GLU A 168 1.08 1.87 -17.50
N THR A 169 -0.21 2.22 -17.65
CA THR A 169 -1.32 1.57 -16.92
C THR A 169 -1.30 0.04 -17.04
N GLY A 170 -0.96 -0.50 -18.22
CA GLY A 170 -0.86 -1.94 -18.45
C GLY A 170 0.25 -2.63 -17.67
N GLU A 171 1.25 -1.89 -17.19
CA GLU A 171 2.43 -2.41 -16.52
C GLU A 171 2.40 -2.26 -15.00
N LEU A 172 1.43 -1.50 -14.45
CA LEU A 172 1.38 -1.17 -13.03
C LEU A 172 1.35 -2.39 -12.11
N ARG A 173 0.88 -3.55 -12.57
CA ARG A 173 0.85 -4.80 -11.80
C ARG A 173 1.50 -6.00 -12.50
N LYS A 174 2.14 -5.79 -13.65
CA LYS A 174 2.72 -6.84 -14.50
C LYS A 174 3.64 -7.82 -13.75
N ASN A 175 4.46 -7.31 -12.83
CA ASN A 175 5.45 -8.09 -12.08
C ASN A 175 5.01 -8.34 -10.62
N GLY A 176 3.71 -8.55 -10.38
CA GLY A 176 3.17 -8.77 -9.05
C GLY A 176 2.95 -7.47 -8.25
N GLY A 177 2.57 -7.63 -7.00
CA GLY A 177 2.28 -6.55 -6.07
C GLY A 177 3.24 -6.54 -4.88
N LEU A 178 2.89 -5.75 -3.87
CA LEU A 178 3.60 -5.68 -2.59
C LEU A 178 3.12 -6.78 -1.65
N ASP A 179 4.02 -7.40 -0.91
CA ASP A 179 3.70 -8.34 0.16
C ASP A 179 3.25 -7.61 1.43
N ASN A 180 2.48 -8.28 2.31
CA ASN A 180 2.10 -7.71 3.59
C ASN A 180 3.35 -7.36 4.42
N ALA A 181 3.32 -6.21 5.06
CA ALA A 181 4.42 -5.66 5.86
C ALA A 181 5.71 -5.36 5.06
N SER A 182 5.72 -5.46 3.73
CA SER A 182 6.89 -5.10 2.92
C SER A 182 7.19 -3.61 2.93
N VAL A 183 8.46 -3.28 2.68
CA VAL A 183 8.98 -1.92 2.54
C VAL A 183 9.34 -1.64 1.08
N THR A 184 8.85 -0.53 0.55
CA THR A 184 9.29 0.02 -0.74
C THR A 184 9.78 1.44 -0.53
N ILE A 185 10.94 1.77 -1.06
CA ILE A 185 11.56 3.08 -0.83
C ILE A 185 11.72 3.79 -2.17
N LEU A 186 11.19 5.01 -2.24
CA LEU A 186 11.45 5.96 -3.32
C LEU A 186 12.23 7.16 -2.80
N THR A 187 13.06 7.74 -3.66
CA THR A 187 13.65 9.07 -3.47
C THR A 187 13.22 10.02 -4.57
N THR A 188 13.06 11.29 -4.20
CA THR A 188 12.76 12.39 -5.12
C THR A 188 13.29 13.70 -4.59
N ASP A 189 13.73 14.58 -5.50
CA ASP A 189 14.19 15.93 -5.19
C ASP A 189 13.17 16.99 -5.64
N ASP A 190 12.32 16.67 -6.61
CA ASP A 190 11.44 17.63 -7.28
C ASP A 190 9.95 17.21 -7.30
N PHE A 191 9.61 15.99 -6.84
CA PHE A 191 8.27 15.40 -6.89
C PHE A 191 7.68 15.25 -8.31
N GLU A 192 8.54 15.38 -9.32
CA GLU A 192 8.25 15.07 -10.72
C GLU A 192 8.94 13.78 -11.15
N HIS A 193 10.18 13.55 -10.66
CA HIS A 193 11.00 12.41 -10.95
C HIS A 193 11.26 11.60 -9.67
N TYR A 194 11.04 10.29 -9.75
CA TYR A 194 11.22 9.37 -8.63
C TYR A 194 12.23 8.29 -8.98
N HIS A 195 13.08 7.98 -8.02
CA HIS A 195 14.03 6.87 -8.11
C HIS A 195 13.60 5.76 -7.16
N LEU A 196 13.62 4.51 -7.64
CA LEU A 196 13.32 3.32 -6.84
C LEU A 196 14.61 2.83 -6.16
N ASP A 197 14.70 3.01 -4.84
CA ASP A 197 15.83 2.51 -4.04
C ASP A 197 15.62 1.05 -3.63
N THR A 198 14.39 0.70 -3.26
CA THR A 198 14.03 -0.64 -2.75
C THR A 198 12.61 -0.98 -3.18
N TRP A 199 12.38 -2.22 -3.62
CA TRP A 199 11.05 -2.72 -3.96
C TRP A 199 10.69 -3.93 -3.13
N ASN A 200 9.55 -3.86 -2.40
CA ASN A 200 8.92 -5.01 -1.75
C ASN A 200 9.86 -5.79 -0.82
N ASP A 201 10.68 -5.11 -0.05
CA ASP A 201 11.64 -5.75 0.86
C ASP A 201 10.94 -6.35 2.08
N THR A 202 11.22 -7.62 2.34
CA THR A 202 10.77 -8.40 3.50
C THR A 202 11.92 -9.10 4.21
N SER A 203 13.17 -8.75 3.89
CA SER A 203 14.38 -9.43 4.38
C SER A 203 14.50 -9.45 5.93
N TYR A 204 13.96 -8.43 6.59
CA TYR A 204 13.91 -8.35 8.06
C TYR A 204 13.05 -9.46 8.73
N MET A 205 12.27 -10.23 7.94
CA MET A 205 11.46 -11.35 8.45
C MET A 205 12.27 -12.64 8.62
N GLU A 206 13.42 -12.74 7.94
CA GLU A 206 14.21 -13.98 7.85
C GLU A 206 15.11 -14.26 9.09
N ASP A 207 15.12 -13.36 10.09
CA ASP A 207 15.94 -13.46 11.31
C ASP A 207 15.17 -14.12 12.50
#